data_66aeede1bbe576f3444b9c6e1a3f0be7
#
_entry.id   66aeede1bbe576f3444b9c6e1a3f0be7
#
_cell.length_a   1.000
_cell.length_b   1.000
_cell.length_c   1.000
_cell.angle_alpha   90.00
_cell.angle_beta   90.00
_cell.angle_gamma   90.00
#
_symmetry.space_group_name_H-M   'P 1'
#
loop_
_entity.id
_entity.type
_entity.pdbx_description
1 polymer ?
#
loop_
_entity_poly.entity_id
_entity_poly.type
_entity_poly.pdbx_seq_one_letter_code
_entity_poly.pdbx_strand_id
1 'polypeptide(L)'
;VLQIVREYAGQRNLVGPVSLDELQRHCGQIIKTSGLNAKHLKFLVVLLNNEVWRETVAGIPYNKRLLLLPKCLRDQENCPAGFDEVGLVCKHCGRCLIHELQAQAEQLGYAVLVAEGSPVVMSLIETGRIEAVIGVSCLDVLEKTFPYMEAGAVPGLAIPLLYDGCANTTVDIDWVLDTIYVSSEDASYRLDLQDLRNKVRSLFTRENLKSLLHPGQDQTSKLALEWLS
;
A
#
# COMPACT_ATOMS: atom_id res chain seq x y z
N VAL A 1 10.50 -8.17 -18.53
CA VAL A 1 9.12 -8.13 -18.06
C VAL A 1 8.83 -6.80 -17.39
N LEU A 2 9.59 -6.38 -16.40
CA LEU A 2 9.37 -5.12 -15.68
C LEU A 2 9.32 -3.90 -16.62
N GLN A 3 10.25 -3.80 -17.57
CA GLN A 3 10.24 -2.71 -18.55
C GLN A 3 8.95 -2.66 -19.38
N ILE A 4 8.45 -3.83 -19.82
CA ILE A 4 7.18 -3.92 -20.58
C ILE A 4 6.02 -3.38 -19.73
N VAL A 5 5.99 -3.74 -18.46
CA VAL A 5 4.92 -3.27 -17.53
C VAL A 5 5.01 -1.77 -17.31
N ARG A 6 6.21 -1.21 -17.12
CA ARG A 6 6.45 0.24 -16.98
C ARG A 6 6.00 1.03 -18.20
N GLU A 7 6.43 0.60 -19.37
CA GLU A 7 6.04 1.23 -20.64
C GLU A 7 4.52 1.18 -20.83
N TYR A 8 3.90 0.04 -20.52
CA TYR A 8 2.44 -0.11 -20.60
C TYR A 8 1.71 0.81 -19.62
N ALA A 9 2.13 0.86 -18.37
CA ALA A 9 1.53 1.72 -17.34
C ALA A 9 1.65 3.21 -17.71
N GLY A 10 2.82 3.64 -18.17
CA GLY A 10 3.08 5.01 -18.60
C GLY A 10 2.23 5.42 -19.82
N GLN A 11 2.09 4.54 -20.83
CA GLN A 11 1.25 4.82 -22.00
C GLN A 11 -0.24 4.96 -21.67
N ARG A 12 -0.70 4.33 -20.60
CA ARG A 12 -2.12 4.32 -20.19
C ARG A 12 -2.43 5.34 -19.10
N ASN A 13 -1.42 6.03 -18.55
CA ASN A 13 -1.56 6.96 -17.43
C ASN A 13 -2.37 6.34 -16.27
N LEU A 14 -2.06 5.08 -15.91
CA LEU A 14 -2.75 4.39 -14.84
C LEU A 14 -2.44 5.06 -13.51
N VAL A 15 -3.46 5.44 -12.78
CA VAL A 15 -3.38 6.07 -11.45
C VAL A 15 -4.23 5.28 -10.47
N GLY A 16 -3.70 5.03 -9.27
CA GLY A 16 -4.42 4.29 -8.23
C GLY A 16 -5.56 5.09 -7.57
N PRO A 17 -6.53 4.42 -6.96
CA PRO A 17 -6.64 2.96 -6.88
C PRO A 17 -7.16 2.33 -8.17
N VAL A 18 -6.59 1.19 -8.56
CA VAL A 18 -7.04 0.36 -9.70
C VAL A 18 -7.54 -0.96 -9.16
N SER A 19 -8.73 -1.39 -9.58
CA SER A 19 -9.32 -2.64 -9.09
C SER A 19 -8.56 -3.88 -9.56
N LEU A 20 -8.67 -4.97 -8.78
CA LEU A 20 -8.04 -6.23 -9.16
C LEU A 20 -8.48 -6.71 -10.54
N ASP A 21 -9.78 -6.62 -10.84
CA ASP A 21 -10.34 -7.00 -12.15
C ASP A 21 -9.77 -6.14 -13.28
N GLU A 22 -9.54 -4.87 -13.02
CA GLU A 22 -8.95 -3.96 -13.99
C GLU A 22 -7.47 -4.24 -14.20
N LEU A 23 -6.70 -4.46 -13.13
CA LEU A 23 -5.31 -4.90 -13.22
C LEU A 23 -5.19 -6.21 -14.02
N GLN A 24 -6.06 -7.19 -13.76
CA GLN A 24 -6.08 -8.46 -14.49
C GLN A 24 -6.41 -8.27 -15.98
N ARG A 25 -7.35 -7.38 -16.33
CA ARG A 25 -7.65 -7.04 -17.74
C ARG A 25 -6.45 -6.42 -18.45
N HIS A 26 -5.78 -5.47 -17.80
CA HIS A 26 -4.57 -4.86 -18.34
C HIS A 26 -3.43 -5.88 -18.50
N CYS A 27 -3.20 -6.73 -17.51
CA CYS A 27 -2.20 -7.80 -17.59
C CYS A 27 -2.53 -8.81 -18.68
N GLY A 28 -3.81 -9.13 -18.91
CA GLY A 28 -4.25 -9.93 -20.04
C GLY A 28 -3.92 -9.31 -21.40
N GLN A 29 -3.98 -7.99 -21.53
CA GLN A 29 -3.52 -7.28 -22.73
C GLN A 29 -2.00 -7.33 -22.88
N ILE A 30 -1.25 -7.11 -21.79
CA ILE A 30 0.21 -7.24 -21.78
C ILE A 30 0.63 -8.62 -22.26
N ILE A 31 0.03 -9.69 -21.73
CA ILE A 31 0.31 -11.07 -22.13
C ILE A 31 0.08 -11.27 -23.64
N LYS A 32 -1.06 -10.80 -24.17
CA LYS A 32 -1.40 -10.93 -25.58
C LYS A 32 -0.43 -10.20 -26.52
N THR A 33 0.03 -9.02 -26.13
CA THR A 33 0.89 -8.18 -26.98
C THR A 33 2.36 -8.54 -26.87
N SER A 34 2.82 -9.05 -25.73
CA SER A 34 4.23 -9.39 -25.47
C SER A 34 4.57 -10.86 -25.70
N GLY A 35 3.55 -11.73 -25.89
CA GLY A 35 3.78 -13.18 -26.02
C GLY A 35 4.16 -13.87 -24.72
N LEU A 36 4.00 -13.21 -23.56
CA LEU A 36 4.26 -13.82 -22.26
C LEU A 36 3.27 -14.94 -21.95
N ASN A 37 3.70 -15.92 -21.14
CA ASN A 37 2.83 -17.03 -20.76
C ASN A 37 1.77 -16.59 -19.74
N ALA A 38 0.52 -17.01 -19.97
CA ALA A 38 -0.61 -16.68 -19.08
C ALA A 38 -0.43 -17.14 -17.61
N LYS A 39 0.43 -18.14 -17.36
CA LYS A 39 0.78 -18.56 -15.98
C LYS A 39 1.39 -17.45 -15.13
N HIS A 40 1.92 -16.40 -15.76
CA HIS A 40 2.52 -15.25 -15.06
C HIS A 40 1.51 -14.14 -14.74
N LEU A 41 0.21 -14.35 -14.96
CA LEU A 41 -0.81 -13.32 -14.77
C LEU A 41 -0.74 -12.69 -13.36
N LYS A 42 -0.74 -13.50 -12.31
CA LYS A 42 -0.67 -13.01 -10.91
C LYS A 42 0.59 -12.18 -10.64
N PHE A 43 1.73 -12.62 -11.16
CA PHE A 43 2.98 -11.90 -11.05
C PHE A 43 2.94 -10.55 -11.79
N LEU A 44 2.36 -10.53 -13.00
CA LEU A 44 2.17 -9.29 -13.76
C LEU A 44 1.23 -8.32 -13.05
N VAL A 45 0.18 -8.81 -12.39
CA VAL A 45 -0.72 -7.99 -11.57
C VAL A 45 0.05 -7.29 -10.45
N VAL A 46 0.93 -8.00 -9.76
CA VAL A 46 1.82 -7.41 -8.73
C VAL A 46 2.71 -6.33 -9.34
N LEU A 47 3.37 -6.61 -10.46
CA LEU A 47 4.24 -5.63 -11.11
C LEU A 47 3.47 -4.39 -11.57
N LEU A 48 2.30 -4.56 -12.17
CA LEU A 48 1.49 -3.46 -12.66
C LEU A 48 0.96 -2.60 -11.50
N ASN A 49 0.48 -3.22 -10.42
CA ASN A 49 0.09 -2.51 -9.20
C ASN A 49 1.25 -1.68 -8.64
N ASN A 50 2.45 -2.25 -8.61
CA ASN A 50 3.64 -1.54 -8.12
C ASN A 50 3.95 -0.31 -8.98
N GLU A 51 3.85 -0.40 -10.29
CA GLU A 51 4.09 0.76 -11.17
C GLU A 51 3.00 1.83 -10.99
N VAL A 52 1.74 1.44 -10.79
CA VAL A 52 0.62 2.37 -10.51
C VAL A 52 0.85 3.17 -9.23
N TRP A 53 1.36 2.54 -8.17
CA TRP A 53 1.53 3.17 -6.87
C TRP A 53 2.93 3.73 -6.60
N ARG A 54 3.90 3.45 -7.45
CA ARG A 54 5.32 3.74 -7.22
C ARG A 54 5.58 5.21 -6.87
N GLU A 55 5.08 6.12 -7.68
CA GLU A 55 5.28 7.57 -7.47
C GLU A 55 4.57 8.07 -6.21
N THR A 56 3.36 7.56 -5.95
CA THR A 56 2.60 7.92 -4.75
C THR A 56 3.35 7.46 -3.50
N VAL A 57 3.83 6.21 -3.46
CA VAL A 57 4.61 5.69 -2.33
C VAL A 57 5.93 6.45 -2.19
N ALA A 58 6.60 6.77 -3.30
CA ALA A 58 7.84 7.55 -3.29
C ALA A 58 7.68 8.93 -2.60
N GLY A 59 6.53 9.57 -2.75
CA GLY A 59 6.21 10.85 -2.11
C GLY A 59 5.81 10.76 -0.63
N ILE A 60 5.55 9.57 -0.08
CA ILE A 60 5.16 9.40 1.32
C ILE A 60 6.44 9.29 2.19
N PRO A 61 6.60 10.02 3.30
CA PRO A 61 7.76 9.89 4.17
C PRO A 61 7.93 8.49 4.75
N TYR A 62 9.16 8.05 4.97
CA TYR A 62 9.47 6.73 5.48
C TYR A 62 8.79 6.40 6.81
N ASN A 63 8.69 7.37 7.73
CA ASN A 63 8.02 7.20 9.03
C ASN A 63 6.48 7.09 8.95
N LYS A 64 5.93 7.18 7.74
CA LYS A 64 4.52 6.96 7.43
C LYS A 64 4.29 5.67 6.63
N ARG A 65 5.33 4.89 6.43
CA ARG A 65 5.26 3.62 5.69
C ARG A 65 5.38 2.43 6.64
N LEU A 66 4.73 1.35 6.27
CA LEU A 66 4.80 0.05 6.93
C LEU A 66 5.50 -0.96 6.02
N LEU A 67 6.51 -1.65 6.54
CA LEU A 67 7.00 -2.89 5.93
C LEU A 67 6.31 -4.07 6.62
N LEU A 68 5.54 -4.83 5.85
CA LEU A 68 4.85 -6.02 6.32
C LEU A 68 5.58 -7.26 5.81
N LEU A 69 6.17 -8.02 6.73
CA LEU A 69 6.91 -9.24 6.44
C LEU A 69 6.09 -10.48 6.87
N PRO A 70 6.12 -11.56 6.08
CA PRO A 70 5.44 -12.78 6.46
C PRO A 70 6.29 -13.62 7.42
N LYS A 71 5.66 -14.28 8.38
CA LYS A 71 6.35 -15.16 9.33
C LYS A 71 7.06 -16.34 8.67
N CYS A 72 6.65 -16.73 7.47
CA CYS A 72 7.25 -17.86 6.75
C CYS A 72 8.69 -17.63 6.29
N LEU A 73 9.19 -16.39 6.36
CA LEU A 73 10.61 -16.06 6.16
C LEU A 73 11.51 -16.47 7.33
N ARG A 74 10.92 -16.79 8.52
CA ARG A 74 11.72 -17.16 9.69
C ARG A 74 12.32 -18.56 9.55
N ASP A 75 13.47 -18.75 10.17
CA ASP A 75 13.99 -20.09 10.46
C ASP A 75 13.05 -20.77 11.49
N GLN A 76 12.19 -21.68 11.03
CA GLN A 76 11.14 -22.23 11.87
C GLN A 76 11.67 -23.10 13.00
N GLU A 77 12.80 -23.77 12.81
CA GLU A 77 13.38 -24.70 13.79
C GLU A 77 14.19 -23.99 14.88
N ASN A 78 14.93 -22.94 14.49
CA ASN A 78 15.93 -22.34 15.36
C ASN A 78 15.61 -20.89 15.78
N CYS A 79 14.49 -20.31 15.34
CA CYS A 79 14.14 -18.94 15.67
C CYS A 79 13.64 -18.83 17.13
N PRO A 80 14.33 -18.06 17.99
CA PRO A 80 13.95 -17.88 19.39
C PRO A 80 12.79 -16.87 19.60
N ALA A 81 12.27 -16.31 18.52
CA ALA A 81 11.22 -15.28 18.57
C ALA A 81 9.86 -15.88 19.00
N GLY A 82 9.19 -15.16 19.90
CA GLY A 82 7.80 -15.43 20.28
C GLY A 82 6.82 -14.61 19.45
N PHE A 83 5.54 -14.89 19.66
CA PHE A 83 4.44 -14.10 19.09
C PHE A 83 3.76 -13.31 20.20
N ASP A 84 3.36 -12.08 19.88
CA ASP A 84 2.45 -11.26 20.67
C ASP A 84 1.11 -11.09 19.94
N GLU A 85 0.26 -10.18 20.40
CA GLU A 85 -1.05 -9.86 19.81
C GLU A 85 -0.94 -9.26 18.39
N VAL A 86 0.23 -8.73 18.03
CA VAL A 86 0.48 -8.02 16.77
C VAL A 86 1.16 -8.93 15.76
N GLY A 87 2.05 -9.82 16.22
CA GLY A 87 2.79 -10.71 15.32
C GLY A 87 4.04 -11.31 15.95
N LEU A 88 5.03 -11.63 15.11
CA LEU A 88 6.30 -12.19 15.53
C LEU A 88 7.22 -11.07 16.07
N VAL A 89 7.66 -11.18 17.30
CA VAL A 89 8.63 -10.27 17.92
C VAL A 89 10.05 -10.75 17.62
N CYS A 90 10.66 -10.24 16.57
CA CYS A 90 11.99 -10.61 16.15
C CYS A 90 13.02 -10.35 17.27
N LYS A 91 13.89 -11.34 17.56
CA LYS A 91 14.96 -11.25 18.55
C LYS A 91 16.32 -10.91 17.94
N HIS A 92 16.36 -10.50 16.68
CA HIS A 92 17.58 -10.12 15.96
C HIS A 92 18.68 -11.19 16.01
N CYS A 93 18.30 -12.45 15.93
CA CYS A 93 19.23 -13.57 16.05
C CYS A 93 20.09 -13.83 14.79
N GLY A 94 19.82 -13.13 13.68
CA GLY A 94 20.58 -13.23 12.43
C GLY A 94 20.40 -14.54 11.66
N ARG A 95 19.39 -15.36 11.98
CA ARG A 95 19.20 -16.69 11.38
C ARG A 95 18.32 -16.69 10.15
N CYS A 96 17.62 -15.59 9.87
CA CYS A 96 16.73 -15.45 8.74
C CYS A 96 16.69 -14.01 8.23
N LEU A 97 16.12 -13.80 7.05
CA LEU A 97 16.06 -12.50 6.38
C LEU A 97 15.25 -11.44 7.15
N ILE A 98 14.35 -11.84 8.05
CA ILE A 98 13.53 -10.90 8.82
C ILE A 98 14.38 -9.91 9.59
N HIS A 99 15.46 -10.37 10.23
CA HIS A 99 16.35 -9.49 11.00
C HIS A 99 16.95 -8.38 10.14
N GLU A 100 17.50 -8.75 8.98
CA GLU A 100 18.17 -7.81 8.08
C GLU A 100 17.17 -6.81 7.48
N LEU A 101 16.06 -7.31 6.93
CA LEU A 101 15.03 -6.48 6.32
C LEU A 101 14.40 -5.52 7.35
N GLN A 102 14.15 -6.02 8.57
CA GLN A 102 13.62 -5.19 9.65
C GLN A 102 14.62 -4.10 10.03
N ALA A 103 15.90 -4.43 10.24
CA ALA A 103 16.90 -3.46 10.62
C ALA A 103 17.09 -2.36 9.56
N GLN A 104 17.11 -2.71 8.28
CA GLN A 104 17.21 -1.74 7.18
C GLN A 104 15.98 -0.81 7.11
N ALA A 105 14.79 -1.36 7.22
CA ALA A 105 13.57 -0.57 7.17
C ALA A 105 13.42 0.36 8.39
N GLU A 106 13.74 -0.12 9.59
CA GLU A 106 13.70 0.68 10.82
C GLU A 106 14.74 1.83 10.79
N GLN A 107 15.92 1.63 10.21
CA GLN A 107 16.90 2.69 10.01
C GLN A 107 16.39 3.82 9.11
N LEU A 108 15.55 3.51 8.13
CA LEU A 108 14.86 4.50 7.30
C LEU A 108 13.69 5.20 8.03
N GLY A 109 13.22 4.62 9.13
CA GLY A 109 12.08 5.13 9.90
C GLY A 109 10.75 4.42 9.65
N TYR A 110 10.73 3.31 8.91
CA TYR A 110 9.52 2.50 8.73
C TYR A 110 9.01 1.92 10.05
N ALA A 111 7.70 1.77 10.16
CA ALA A 111 7.14 0.74 11.03
C ALA A 111 7.35 -0.62 10.38
N VAL A 112 7.70 -1.65 11.16
CA VAL A 112 7.87 -3.02 10.65
C VAL A 112 6.97 -3.96 11.44
N LEU A 113 6.20 -4.78 10.73
CA LEU A 113 5.40 -5.86 11.32
C LEU A 113 5.76 -7.19 10.66
N VAL A 114 5.91 -8.22 11.48
CA VAL A 114 6.06 -9.60 11.01
C VAL A 114 4.80 -10.36 11.40
N ALA A 115 3.80 -10.35 10.52
CA ALA A 115 2.45 -10.80 10.87
C ALA A 115 1.78 -11.58 9.74
N GLU A 116 0.73 -12.32 10.07
CA GLU A 116 -0.11 -13.06 9.12
C GLU A 116 -1.45 -12.38 8.86
N GLY A 117 -1.66 -11.16 9.23
CA GLY A 117 -3.01 -10.66 9.14
C GLY A 117 -3.19 -9.16 9.12
N SER A 118 -4.28 -8.80 8.50
CA SER A 118 -4.67 -7.46 8.17
C SER A 118 -5.31 -6.61 9.29
N PRO A 119 -5.90 -7.13 10.40
CA PRO A 119 -6.64 -6.28 11.33
C PRO A 119 -5.79 -5.17 11.95
N VAL A 120 -4.57 -5.50 12.38
CA VAL A 120 -3.64 -4.51 12.96
C VAL A 120 -3.19 -3.49 11.91
N VAL A 121 -2.89 -3.96 10.70
CA VAL A 121 -2.51 -3.10 9.58
C VAL A 121 -3.63 -2.11 9.25
N MET A 122 -4.88 -2.59 9.17
CA MET A 122 -6.04 -1.74 8.91
C MET A 122 -6.23 -0.69 10.01
N SER A 123 -6.09 -1.06 11.28
CA SER A 123 -6.18 -0.11 12.40
C SER A 123 -5.09 0.98 12.33
N LEU A 124 -3.86 0.63 11.93
CA LEU A 124 -2.78 1.60 11.74
C LEU A 124 -3.06 2.58 10.60
N ILE A 125 -3.68 2.09 9.52
CA ILE A 125 -4.09 2.91 8.38
C ILE A 125 -5.25 3.84 8.78
N GLU A 126 -6.30 3.30 9.38
CA GLU A 126 -7.48 4.07 9.82
C GLU A 126 -7.13 5.19 10.80
N THR A 127 -6.16 4.96 11.67
CA THR A 127 -5.66 6.00 12.60
C THR A 127 -4.76 7.05 11.94
N GLY A 128 -4.39 6.88 10.65
CA GLY A 128 -3.49 7.76 9.91
C GLY A 128 -2.03 7.70 10.39
N ARG A 129 -1.67 6.65 11.14
CA ARG A 129 -0.28 6.40 11.54
C ARG A 129 0.54 5.94 10.35
N ILE A 130 -0.05 5.10 9.50
CA ILE A 130 0.53 4.56 8.27
C ILE A 130 -0.28 5.07 7.08
N GLU A 131 0.41 5.48 6.03
CA GLU A 131 -0.17 6.03 4.81
C GLU A 131 0.21 5.20 3.57
N ALA A 132 1.21 4.31 3.68
CA ALA A 132 1.57 3.34 2.64
C ALA A 132 2.06 2.02 3.23
N VAL A 133 1.86 0.94 2.50
CA VAL A 133 2.29 -0.41 2.90
C VAL A 133 3.20 -1.00 1.83
N ILE A 134 4.35 -1.54 2.26
CA ILE A 134 5.18 -2.42 1.44
C ILE A 134 5.01 -3.83 2.00
N GLY A 135 4.36 -4.69 1.22
CA GLY A 135 3.99 -6.03 1.64
C GLY A 135 4.79 -7.12 0.94
N VAL A 136 5.46 -7.96 1.72
CA VAL A 136 6.10 -9.19 1.23
C VAL A 136 5.20 -10.37 1.52
N SER A 137 4.81 -11.17 0.52
CA SER A 137 4.01 -12.37 0.73
C SER A 137 4.01 -13.29 -0.50
N CYS A 138 3.40 -14.49 -0.38
CA CYS A 138 3.14 -15.33 -1.56
C CYS A 138 2.08 -14.68 -2.47
N LEU A 139 2.09 -15.01 -3.76
CA LEU A 139 1.21 -14.41 -4.77
C LEU A 139 -0.28 -14.55 -4.41
N ASP A 140 -0.68 -15.68 -3.82
CA ASP A 140 -2.08 -15.90 -3.45
C ASP A 140 -2.57 -14.99 -2.32
N VAL A 141 -1.69 -14.65 -1.37
CA VAL A 141 -2.02 -13.70 -0.30
C VAL A 141 -2.01 -12.28 -0.83
N LEU A 142 -1.04 -11.91 -1.67
CA LEU A 142 -1.00 -10.59 -2.30
C LEU A 142 -2.27 -10.32 -3.11
N GLU A 143 -2.71 -11.28 -3.93
CA GLU A 143 -3.95 -11.15 -4.71
C GLU A 143 -5.18 -10.93 -3.81
N LYS A 144 -5.27 -11.62 -2.67
CA LYS A 144 -6.36 -11.46 -1.70
C LYS A 144 -6.32 -10.12 -0.96
N THR A 145 -5.16 -9.46 -0.88
CA THR A 145 -5.03 -8.18 -0.18
C THR A 145 -5.39 -6.97 -1.05
N PHE A 146 -5.27 -7.06 -2.38
CA PHE A 146 -5.57 -5.95 -3.28
C PHE A 146 -6.96 -5.33 -3.11
N PRO A 147 -8.07 -6.08 -2.98
CA PRO A 147 -9.39 -5.49 -2.76
C PRO A 147 -9.48 -4.65 -1.47
N TYR A 148 -8.75 -5.01 -0.42
CA TYR A 148 -8.71 -4.23 0.83
C TYR A 148 -7.92 -2.93 0.65
N MET A 149 -6.79 -2.98 -0.07
CA MET A 149 -5.99 -1.80 -0.38
C MET A 149 -6.74 -0.84 -1.30
N GLU A 150 -7.46 -1.38 -2.29
CA GLU A 150 -8.35 -0.63 -3.19
C GLU A 150 -9.46 0.08 -2.39
N ALA A 151 -10.21 -0.67 -1.56
CA ALA A 151 -11.32 -0.12 -0.77
C ALA A 151 -10.87 0.99 0.19
N GLY A 152 -9.67 0.88 0.75
CA GLY A 152 -9.06 1.90 1.61
C GLY A 152 -8.33 3.01 0.86
N ALA A 153 -8.22 2.93 -0.47
CA ALA A 153 -7.36 3.78 -1.30
C ALA A 153 -5.93 3.91 -0.72
N VAL A 154 -5.39 2.79 -0.21
CA VAL A 154 -4.08 2.76 0.47
C VAL A 154 -2.99 2.47 -0.56
N PRO A 155 -2.04 3.38 -0.77
CA PRO A 155 -0.89 3.12 -1.61
C PRO A 155 -0.10 1.92 -1.11
N GLY A 156 0.20 0.97 -2.00
CA GLY A 156 0.95 -0.21 -1.62
C GLY A 156 1.81 -0.79 -2.72
N LEU A 157 3.02 -1.21 -2.33
CA LEU A 157 3.94 -1.97 -3.17
C LEU A 157 4.02 -3.41 -2.64
N ALA A 158 3.98 -4.37 -3.54
CA ALA A 158 3.94 -5.78 -3.20
C ALA A 158 5.16 -6.50 -3.75
N ILE A 159 5.76 -7.38 -2.94
CA ILE A 159 6.94 -8.16 -3.32
C ILE A 159 6.62 -9.64 -3.09
N PRO A 160 6.58 -10.45 -4.17
CA PRO A 160 6.28 -11.86 -4.04
C PRO A 160 7.46 -12.64 -3.47
N LEU A 161 7.15 -13.66 -2.68
CA LEU A 161 8.11 -14.67 -2.26
C LEU A 161 8.61 -15.46 -3.48
N LEU A 162 9.86 -15.95 -3.41
CA LEU A 162 10.46 -16.72 -4.50
C LEU A 162 9.91 -18.15 -4.56
N TYR A 163 9.44 -18.68 -3.45
CA TYR A 163 8.90 -20.04 -3.34
C TYR A 163 7.56 -20.03 -2.61
N ASP A 164 6.66 -20.87 -3.07
CA ASP A 164 5.42 -21.17 -2.34
C ASP A 164 5.74 -22.06 -1.15
N GLY A 165 5.29 -21.65 0.02
CA GLY A 165 5.50 -22.41 1.26
C GLY A 165 5.18 -21.57 2.50
N CYS A 166 4.74 -22.27 3.57
CA CYS A 166 4.38 -21.61 4.84
C CYS A 166 5.55 -21.60 5.85
N ALA A 167 6.74 -22.08 5.46
CA ALA A 167 7.90 -22.17 6.33
C ALA A 167 9.20 -22.13 5.51
N ASN A 168 10.25 -21.51 6.07
CA ASN A 168 11.61 -21.46 5.51
C ASN A 168 11.64 -21.02 4.04
N THR A 169 10.75 -20.12 3.65
CA THR A 169 10.74 -19.52 2.31
C THR A 169 11.72 -18.34 2.23
N THR A 170 11.87 -17.78 1.06
CA THR A 170 12.77 -16.64 0.84
C THR A 170 12.16 -15.61 -0.10
N VAL A 171 12.74 -14.43 -0.11
CA VAL A 171 12.40 -13.31 -0.98
C VAL A 171 13.69 -12.79 -1.64
N ASP A 172 13.55 -12.13 -2.77
CA ASP A 172 14.63 -11.38 -3.38
C ASP A 172 14.93 -10.14 -2.51
N ILE A 173 16.08 -10.19 -1.81
CA ILE A 173 16.50 -9.15 -0.86
C ILE A 173 16.71 -7.83 -1.61
N ASP A 174 17.38 -7.86 -2.74
CA ASP A 174 17.69 -6.66 -3.52
C ASP A 174 16.39 -5.97 -3.96
N TRP A 175 15.38 -6.74 -4.38
CA TRP A 175 14.07 -6.17 -4.69
C TRP A 175 13.39 -5.53 -3.48
N VAL A 176 13.46 -6.15 -2.29
CA VAL A 176 12.91 -5.54 -1.08
C VAL A 176 13.63 -4.25 -0.75
N LEU A 177 14.97 -4.26 -0.78
CA LEU A 177 15.78 -3.07 -0.52
C LEU A 177 15.49 -1.96 -1.53
N ASP A 178 15.52 -2.25 -2.83
CA ASP A 178 15.19 -1.29 -3.87
C ASP A 178 13.78 -0.67 -3.66
N THR A 179 12.86 -1.46 -3.12
CA THR A 179 11.48 -1.00 -2.88
C THR A 179 11.37 -0.13 -1.63
N ILE A 180 12.02 -0.49 -0.52
CA ILE A 180 11.96 0.33 0.70
C ILE A 180 12.75 1.63 0.59
N TYR A 181 13.78 1.69 -0.27
CA TYR A 181 14.56 2.90 -0.53
C TYR A 181 13.89 3.85 -1.54
N VAL A 182 12.79 3.45 -2.18
CA VAL A 182 12.06 4.33 -3.11
C VAL A 182 11.72 5.65 -2.43
N SER A 183 12.13 6.76 -3.04
CA SER A 183 11.83 8.12 -2.55
C SER A 183 11.70 9.08 -3.73
N SER A 184 10.94 10.15 -3.53
CA SER A 184 10.87 11.28 -4.45
C SER A 184 11.30 12.55 -3.71
N GLU A 185 12.08 13.39 -4.36
CA GLU A 185 12.44 14.71 -3.84
C GLU A 185 11.25 15.69 -3.92
N ASP A 186 10.26 15.38 -4.75
CA ASP A 186 9.11 16.25 -5.00
C ASP A 186 7.96 15.97 -4.02
N ALA A 187 8.17 16.35 -2.75
CA ALA A 187 7.14 16.32 -1.72
C ALA A 187 6.15 17.51 -1.79
N SER A 188 6.29 18.38 -2.79
CA SER A 188 5.60 19.67 -2.85
C SER A 188 4.08 19.59 -3.04
N TYR A 189 3.56 18.44 -3.48
CA TYR A 189 2.12 18.23 -3.73
C TYR A 189 1.44 17.31 -2.72
N ARG A 190 2.10 17.02 -1.60
CA ARG A 190 1.50 16.16 -0.59
C ARG A 190 0.42 16.89 0.18
N LEU A 191 -0.80 16.36 0.13
CA LEU A 191 -1.89 16.81 1.00
C LEU A 191 -1.59 16.38 2.46
N ASP A 192 -1.63 17.32 3.39
CA ASP A 192 -1.66 17.00 4.81
C ASP A 192 -3.04 16.41 5.12
N LEU A 193 -3.10 15.08 5.26
CA LEU A 193 -4.35 14.37 5.54
C LEU A 193 -4.94 14.77 6.89
N GLN A 194 -4.12 15.18 7.86
CA GLN A 194 -4.61 15.62 9.15
C GLN A 194 -5.26 17.00 9.05
N ASP A 195 -4.64 17.92 8.31
CA ASP A 195 -5.21 19.25 8.04
C ASP A 195 -6.51 19.10 7.22
N LEU A 196 -6.51 18.24 6.19
CA LEU A 196 -7.70 17.96 5.41
C LEU A 196 -8.84 17.37 6.25
N ARG A 197 -8.55 16.39 7.11
CA ARG A 197 -9.52 15.82 8.05
C ARG A 197 -10.09 16.88 9.00
N ASN A 198 -9.25 17.76 9.51
CA ASN A 198 -9.68 18.85 10.40
C ASN A 198 -10.58 19.84 9.65
N LYS A 199 -10.23 20.21 8.42
CA LYS A 199 -11.05 21.05 7.54
C LYS A 199 -12.39 20.39 7.23
N VAL A 200 -12.40 19.12 6.84
CA VAL A 200 -13.64 18.36 6.59
C VAL A 200 -14.51 18.31 7.86
N ARG A 201 -13.94 17.98 9.03
CA ARG A 201 -14.68 17.98 10.29
C ARG A 201 -15.28 19.34 10.63
N SER A 202 -14.58 20.44 10.34
CA SER A 202 -15.09 21.78 10.58
C SER A 202 -16.31 22.13 9.70
N LEU A 203 -16.41 21.52 8.52
CA LEU A 203 -17.58 21.70 7.62
C LEU A 203 -18.83 20.98 8.17
N PHE A 204 -18.66 19.89 8.92
CA PHE A 204 -19.74 19.09 9.50
C PHE A 204 -20.04 19.45 10.96
N THR A 205 -19.73 20.66 11.40
CA THR A 205 -20.18 21.15 12.72
C THR A 205 -21.68 21.33 12.73
N ARG A 206 -22.27 21.21 13.94
CA ARG A 206 -23.74 21.36 14.11
C ARG A 206 -24.28 22.70 13.60
N GLU A 207 -23.45 23.74 13.67
CA GLU A 207 -23.79 25.10 13.20
C GLU A 207 -23.75 25.18 11.68
N ASN A 208 -22.71 24.64 11.03
CA ASN A 208 -22.59 24.62 9.57
C ASN A 208 -23.67 23.72 8.93
N LEU A 209 -23.97 22.55 9.56
CA LEU A 209 -25.06 21.70 9.11
C LEU A 209 -26.42 22.37 9.23
N LYS A 210 -26.69 23.15 10.28
CA LYS A 210 -27.95 23.91 10.40
C LYS A 210 -28.07 24.96 9.29
N SER A 211 -26.99 25.66 8.95
CA SER A 211 -27.01 26.67 7.87
C SER A 211 -27.23 26.05 6.50
N LEU A 212 -26.71 24.82 6.27
CA LEU A 212 -26.90 24.06 5.02
C LEU A 212 -28.31 23.44 4.92
N LEU A 213 -28.88 22.99 6.03
CA LEU A 213 -30.20 22.34 6.06
C LEU A 213 -31.37 23.33 6.14
N HIS A 214 -31.14 24.57 6.56
CA HIS A 214 -32.14 25.63 6.65
C HIS A 214 -31.72 26.89 5.86
N PRO A 215 -31.64 26.82 4.51
CA PRO A 215 -31.15 27.93 3.69
C PRO A 215 -32.13 29.13 3.57
N GLY A 216 -33.07 29.26 4.49
CA GLY A 216 -34.18 30.21 4.37
C GLY A 216 -34.09 31.48 5.19
N GLN A 217 -33.03 31.76 5.96
CA GLN A 217 -32.99 32.93 6.85
C GLN A 217 -31.77 33.85 6.71
N ASP A 218 -30.83 33.59 5.78
CA ASP A 218 -29.70 34.46 5.57
C ASP A 218 -29.53 34.86 4.09
N GLN A 219 -29.13 36.10 3.84
CA GLN A 219 -29.02 36.69 2.50
C GLN A 219 -28.07 35.97 1.54
N THR A 220 -27.20 35.09 2.04
CA THR A 220 -26.28 34.25 1.26
C THR A 220 -26.97 33.11 0.50
N SER A 221 -28.17 32.70 0.91
CA SER A 221 -28.92 31.64 0.22
C SER A 221 -29.56 32.09 -1.09
N LYS A 222 -29.72 33.40 -1.31
CA LYS A 222 -30.22 33.93 -2.60
C LYS A 222 -29.23 33.76 -3.74
N LEU A 223 -27.95 33.90 -3.46
CA LEU A 223 -26.87 33.73 -4.47
C LEU A 223 -26.69 32.27 -4.91
N ALA A 224 -26.92 31.32 -4.00
CA ALA A 224 -26.78 29.90 -4.32
C ALA A 224 -27.93 29.36 -5.21
N LEU A 225 -29.12 29.94 -5.10
CA LEU A 225 -30.27 29.56 -5.93
C LEU A 225 -30.22 30.16 -7.34
N GLU A 226 -29.55 31.28 -7.54
CA GLU A 226 -29.31 31.86 -8.87
C GLU A 226 -28.29 31.10 -9.73
N TRP A 227 -27.49 30.23 -9.13
CA TRP A 227 -26.54 29.36 -9.85
C TRP A 227 -27.13 28.01 -10.27
N LEU A 228 -28.34 27.68 -9.82
CA LEU A 228 -29.04 26.42 -10.11
C LEU A 228 -30.28 26.61 -11.01
N SER A 229 -30.57 27.83 -11.42
CA SER A 229 -31.57 28.17 -12.42
C SER A 229 -30.93 28.53 -13.75
#